data_0d66fe8dfe4a279d899d1ffefb100641
#
_entry.id   0d66fe8dfe4a279d899d1ffefb100641
#
_cell.length_a   1.000
_cell.length_b   1.000
_cell.length_c   1.000
_cell.angle_alpha   90.00
_cell.angle_beta   90.00
_cell.angle_gamma   90.00
#
_symmetry.space_group_name_H-M   'P 1'
#
loop_
_entity.id
_entity.type
_entity.pdbx_description
1 polymer ?
#
loop_
_entity_poly.entity_id
_entity_poly.type
_entity_poly.pdbx_seq_one_letter_code
_entity_poly.pdbx_strand_id
1 'polypeptide(L)'
;MNHTGMTVSTEIFSMRTSFCGHIKKSMLSSLGSLSFRSQRVQGNMTPGTDGTTIDGFSRKQISQLIELLKWERYQPKPVRRTYIPKKNGKMRPLGIPAFADKLVQEVVRQILEAIYEPIFSDNSHGFRPNRSCHTALYQIKSTCRGTNWVIEGDITGCFDHIDHEILLKILSKKIDDGRFLELIRKFLKAGYLEFNQKYNSLSGTPQGGIISPILANIYLHEFDKFMEGISAEYTKGKQRRPYREYQILQYKRNRAKKKGNQEQADEYLRQMQNIPALDPMDKNYQRVKYVRYADDFVVCIIGSKATANEIKERIAGFMQKELHLELSREKTKITNLSDKRVRFLGYEITKSQENTKQVVDSIGRKKRSVNGTIQLVVPGDVIREKLKPFIKKGKPYQVGARVNLPVIEIISQYNAEIRGLYNYYCLATDVSTKISTFQYYHYFSMIKTIARKEKSSVKKVIQKYGIDVPRKNGTGTMRIVGIRYNTKEGPKTMTYFNDSLKKVSRPAGEISDQFGQVLKGGQLMKRLNSDVCELCGAEHCALEIHHVRKLKDIVKKYRKRGTPMPNWVWLMSYMKRKTLVLCHDCHVNLHNGTL
;
A
#
# COMPACT_ATOMS: atom_id res chain seq x y z
N MET A 1 -30.75 9.39 -23.16
CA MET A 1 -31.35 10.74 -22.94
C MET A 1 -31.45 10.97 -21.45
N ASN A 2 -31.08 12.12 -21.05
CA ASN A 2 -31.03 12.83 -19.77
C ASN A 2 -29.68 12.89 -19.13
N HIS A 3 -28.96 13.91 -19.59
CA HIS A 3 -27.87 14.59 -18.90
C HIS A 3 -28.41 15.27 -17.63
N THR A 4 -27.89 14.94 -16.47
CA THR A 4 -27.82 15.84 -15.35
C THR A 4 -26.36 16.07 -15.01
N GLY A 5 -25.74 16.94 -15.81
CA GLY A 5 -24.49 17.60 -15.45
C GLY A 5 -24.78 18.57 -14.30
N MET A 6 -24.63 18.14 -13.07
CA MET A 6 -24.55 19.03 -11.93
C MET A 6 -23.21 19.74 -11.98
N THR A 7 -23.25 21.00 -12.34
CA THR A 7 -22.13 21.93 -12.35
C THR A 7 -21.66 22.16 -10.91
N VAL A 8 -20.60 21.45 -10.51
CA VAL A 8 -19.86 21.65 -9.24
C VAL A 8 -19.25 23.06 -9.16
N SER A 9 -19.27 23.82 -10.26
CA SER A 9 -18.65 25.14 -10.37
C SER A 9 -19.42 26.30 -9.70
N THR A 10 -20.70 26.16 -9.39
CA THR A 10 -21.51 27.25 -8.82
C THR A 10 -21.61 27.23 -7.30
N GLU A 11 -21.43 26.09 -6.64
CA GLU A 11 -21.44 26.01 -5.18
C GLU A 11 -20.12 26.40 -4.52
N ILE A 12 -18.99 26.30 -5.21
CA ILE A 12 -17.69 26.70 -4.69
C ILE A 12 -17.54 28.24 -4.61
N PHE A 13 -18.26 28.99 -5.44
CA PHE A 13 -18.16 30.47 -5.51
C PHE A 13 -18.96 31.22 -4.44
N SER A 14 -20.00 30.60 -3.85
CA SER A 14 -20.79 31.20 -2.77
C SER A 14 -20.12 31.10 -1.38
N MET A 15 -18.95 30.49 -1.29
CA MET A 15 -18.27 30.10 -0.05
C MET A 15 -17.30 31.14 0.52
N ARG A 16 -17.35 32.42 0.17
CA ARG A 16 -16.42 33.42 0.75
C ARG A 16 -16.52 33.54 2.27
N THR A 17 -17.66 33.27 2.87
CA THR A 17 -17.84 33.20 4.34
C THR A 17 -17.75 31.76 4.90
N SER A 18 -17.99 30.74 4.07
CA SER A 18 -17.98 29.32 4.44
C SER A 18 -16.57 28.70 4.47
N PHE A 19 -15.60 29.24 3.71
CA PHE A 19 -14.24 28.69 3.61
C PHE A 19 -13.54 28.60 4.99
N CYS A 20 -13.64 29.64 5.81
CA CYS A 20 -13.04 29.66 7.14
C CYS A 20 -13.67 28.61 8.09
N GLY A 21 -14.99 28.42 8.00
CA GLY A 21 -15.71 27.39 8.77
C GLY A 21 -15.37 25.97 8.35
N HIS A 22 -15.25 25.72 7.05
CA HIS A 22 -14.85 24.41 6.52
C HIS A 22 -13.38 24.08 6.83
N ILE A 23 -12.46 25.03 6.75
CA ILE A 23 -11.06 24.83 7.17
C ILE A 23 -11.01 24.54 8.66
N LYS A 24 -11.72 25.28 9.50
CA LYS A 24 -11.78 25.02 10.95
C LYS A 24 -12.28 23.61 11.24
N LYS A 25 -13.41 23.21 10.64
CA LYS A 25 -13.98 21.87 10.81
C LYS A 25 -13.05 20.78 10.26
N SER A 26 -12.45 21.02 9.10
CA SER A 26 -11.50 20.08 8.48
C SER A 26 -10.20 19.98 9.27
N MET A 27 -9.63 21.09 9.78
CA MET A 27 -8.45 21.05 10.65
C MET A 27 -8.72 20.32 11.96
N LEU A 28 -9.89 20.54 12.57
CA LEU A 28 -10.28 19.83 13.78
C LEU A 28 -10.46 18.31 13.50
N SER A 29 -11.08 17.95 12.39
CA SER A 29 -11.20 16.57 11.94
C SER A 29 -9.83 15.94 11.65
N SER A 30 -8.93 16.69 11.00
CA SER A 30 -7.57 16.26 10.70
C SER A 30 -6.73 16.07 11.96
N LEU A 31 -6.89 16.90 12.96
CA LEU A 31 -6.26 16.71 14.27
C LEU A 31 -6.69 15.37 14.89
N GLY A 32 -7.98 15.06 14.86
CA GLY A 32 -8.51 13.77 15.32
C GLY A 32 -7.92 12.59 14.52
N SER A 33 -7.87 12.71 13.19
CA SER A 33 -7.36 11.65 12.31
C SER A 33 -5.84 11.45 12.47
N LEU A 34 -5.07 12.52 12.62
CA LEU A 34 -3.64 12.45 12.89
C LEU A 34 -3.35 11.86 14.27
N SER A 35 -4.14 12.19 15.29
CA SER A 35 -4.03 11.57 16.60
C SER A 35 -4.34 10.07 16.56
N PHE A 36 -5.36 9.65 15.83
CA PHE A 36 -5.69 8.23 15.64
C PHE A 36 -4.61 7.47 14.87
N ARG A 37 -4.07 8.08 13.82
CA ARG A 37 -2.92 7.51 13.08
C ARG A 37 -1.66 7.46 13.95
N SER A 38 -1.43 8.46 14.82
CA SER A 38 -0.28 8.48 15.74
C SER A 38 -0.28 7.30 16.72
N GLN A 39 -1.45 6.75 17.05
CA GLN A 39 -1.55 5.57 17.90
C GLN A 39 -1.06 4.28 17.22
N ARG A 40 -1.09 4.20 15.87
CA ARG A 40 -0.78 2.99 15.10
C ARG A 40 0.57 3.02 14.37
N VAL A 41 1.09 4.19 14.03
CA VAL A 41 2.30 4.34 13.21
C VAL A 41 3.47 4.87 14.04
N GLN A 42 4.62 4.18 13.98
CA GLN A 42 5.88 4.68 14.55
C GLN A 42 6.29 5.93 13.76
N GLY A 43 6.68 7.01 14.48
CA GLY A 43 7.17 8.24 13.85
C GLY A 43 6.25 9.46 13.95
N ASN A 44 4.98 9.33 14.32
CA ASN A 44 4.05 10.46 14.45
C ASN A 44 4.40 11.43 15.59
N MET A 45 5.20 10.98 16.57
CA MET A 45 5.80 11.81 17.63
C MET A 45 7.21 12.26 17.27
N THR A 46 7.61 12.16 16.00
CA THR A 46 8.91 12.67 15.57
C THR A 46 8.75 14.15 15.25
N PRO A 47 9.47 15.06 15.95
CA PRO A 47 9.34 16.49 15.74
C PRO A 47 9.89 16.90 14.37
N GLY A 48 9.33 17.97 13.82
CA GLY A 48 9.86 18.66 12.66
C GLY A 48 11.12 19.49 13.03
N THR A 49 11.36 20.55 12.24
CA THR A 49 12.46 21.49 12.48
C THR A 49 12.24 22.38 13.68
N ASP A 50 11.00 22.60 14.07
CA ASP A 50 10.60 23.45 15.20
C ASP A 50 10.53 22.73 16.54
N GLY A 51 10.88 21.44 16.57
CA GLY A 51 10.79 20.64 17.78
C GLY A 51 9.36 20.26 18.21
N THR A 52 8.33 20.83 17.57
CA THR A 52 6.94 20.63 17.96
C THR A 52 6.41 19.28 17.52
N THR A 53 5.51 18.73 18.33
CA THR A 53 4.76 17.50 18.04
C THR A 53 3.27 17.72 18.34
N ILE A 54 2.46 16.68 18.36
CA ILE A 54 1.08 16.77 18.83
C ILE A 54 1.00 17.09 20.34
N ASP A 55 2.06 16.80 21.09
CA ASP A 55 2.14 17.11 22.51
C ASP A 55 2.22 18.61 22.74
N GLY A 56 1.39 19.16 23.64
CA GLY A 56 1.24 20.60 23.86
C GLY A 56 0.40 21.34 22.81
N PHE A 57 -0.21 20.64 21.85
CA PHE A 57 -1.03 21.29 20.83
C PHE A 57 -2.45 21.59 21.35
N SER A 58 -2.93 22.84 21.13
CA SER A 58 -4.15 23.35 21.70
C SER A 58 -5.11 23.95 20.65
N ARG A 59 -6.35 24.22 21.05
CA ARG A 59 -7.36 24.93 20.20
C ARG A 59 -6.91 26.33 19.82
N LYS A 60 -6.22 27.04 20.73
CA LYS A 60 -5.65 28.38 20.47
C LYS A 60 -4.71 28.35 19.26
N GLN A 61 -3.81 27.38 19.19
CA GLN A 61 -2.90 27.21 18.05
C GLN A 61 -3.65 26.90 16.74
N ILE A 62 -4.74 26.11 16.79
CA ILE A 62 -5.57 25.86 15.60
C ILE A 62 -6.21 27.17 15.13
N SER A 63 -6.76 27.97 16.04
CA SER A 63 -7.36 29.26 15.70
C SER A 63 -6.32 30.22 15.11
N GLN A 64 -5.12 30.26 15.67
CA GLN A 64 -4.00 31.04 15.11
C GLN A 64 -3.62 30.60 13.69
N LEU A 65 -3.55 29.27 13.44
CA LEU A 65 -3.29 28.75 12.09
C LEU A 65 -4.38 29.16 11.10
N ILE A 66 -5.65 29.14 11.51
CA ILE A 66 -6.78 29.57 10.68
C ILE A 66 -6.66 31.05 10.32
N GLU A 67 -6.33 31.93 11.28
CA GLU A 67 -6.13 33.34 11.01
C GLU A 67 -4.92 33.59 10.08
N LEU A 68 -3.82 32.87 10.27
CA LEU A 68 -2.66 32.97 9.36
C LEU A 68 -3.02 32.55 7.93
N LEU A 69 -3.82 31.48 7.76
CA LEU A 69 -4.27 31.04 6.44
C LEU A 69 -5.26 32.01 5.81
N LYS A 70 -6.21 32.55 6.59
CA LYS A 70 -7.22 33.52 6.15
C LYS A 70 -6.58 34.80 5.56
N TRP A 71 -5.52 35.25 6.19
CA TRP A 71 -4.80 36.47 5.79
C TRP A 71 -3.56 36.19 4.93
N GLU A 72 -3.39 34.97 4.40
CA GLU A 72 -2.28 34.53 3.52
C GLU A 72 -0.89 34.68 4.15
N ARG A 73 -0.82 34.88 5.48
CA ARG A 73 0.42 35.06 6.25
C ARG A 73 1.09 33.74 6.63
N TYR A 74 0.43 32.61 6.35
CA TYR A 74 0.99 31.30 6.68
C TYR A 74 2.24 31.02 5.85
N GLN A 75 3.32 30.64 6.55
CA GLN A 75 4.60 30.26 5.95
C GLN A 75 4.99 28.86 6.44
N PRO A 76 5.02 27.85 5.55
CA PRO A 76 5.49 26.52 5.87
C PRO A 76 6.95 26.54 6.33
N LYS A 77 7.28 25.70 7.32
CA LYS A 77 8.65 25.51 7.78
C LYS A 77 9.40 24.54 6.89
N PRO A 78 10.73 24.67 6.74
CA PRO A 78 11.53 23.65 6.07
C PRO A 78 11.34 22.28 6.72
N VAL A 79 11.30 21.19 5.96
CA VAL A 79 11.19 19.84 6.52
C VAL A 79 12.53 19.41 7.12
N ARG A 80 12.51 18.69 8.22
CA ARG A 80 13.70 18.09 8.81
C ARG A 80 14.09 16.84 8.03
N ARG A 81 15.27 16.87 7.40
CA ARG A 81 15.77 15.73 6.60
C ARG A 81 16.32 14.63 7.51
N THR A 82 15.98 13.38 7.19
CA THR A 82 16.52 12.16 7.81
C THR A 82 16.69 11.10 6.74
N TYR A 83 17.46 10.05 7.02
CA TYR A 83 17.78 9.02 6.04
C TYR A 83 17.34 7.65 6.50
N ILE A 84 16.75 6.88 5.59
CA ILE A 84 16.36 5.48 5.81
C ILE A 84 17.15 4.59 4.84
N PRO A 85 17.83 3.52 5.33
CA PRO A 85 18.60 2.65 4.46
C PRO A 85 17.68 1.85 3.53
N LYS A 86 18.03 1.82 2.24
CA LYS A 86 17.43 0.95 1.22
C LYS A 86 18.10 -0.44 1.27
N LYS A 87 17.43 -1.46 0.71
CA LYS A 87 17.97 -2.82 0.62
C LYS A 87 19.29 -2.92 -0.15
N ASN A 88 19.56 -2.01 -1.06
CA ASN A 88 20.79 -1.94 -1.85
C ASN A 88 21.91 -1.12 -1.20
N GLY A 89 21.80 -0.78 0.08
CA GLY A 89 22.77 0.02 0.82
C GLY A 89 22.69 1.54 0.59
N LYS A 90 22.00 2.01 -0.44
CA LYS A 90 21.77 3.45 -0.64
C LYS A 90 20.81 4.00 0.42
N MET A 91 20.95 5.25 0.77
CA MET A 91 20.08 5.94 1.70
C MET A 91 18.90 6.59 0.96
N ARG A 92 17.71 6.55 1.57
CA ARG A 92 16.53 7.30 1.09
C ARG A 92 16.35 8.52 1.96
N PRO A 93 16.40 9.75 1.42
CA PRO A 93 16.05 10.93 2.18
C PRO A 93 14.56 10.94 2.51
N LEU A 94 14.22 11.32 3.73
CA LEU A 94 12.85 11.49 4.21
C LEU A 94 12.73 12.87 4.87
N GLY A 95 11.76 13.68 4.46
CA GLY A 95 11.44 14.95 5.07
C GLY A 95 10.38 14.81 6.16
N ILE A 96 10.62 15.34 7.33
CA ILE A 96 9.67 15.37 8.44
C ILE A 96 9.16 16.79 8.61
N PRO A 97 7.89 17.08 8.21
CA PRO A 97 7.31 18.41 8.37
C PRO A 97 7.06 18.74 9.84
N ALA A 98 7.01 20.04 10.17
CA ALA A 98 6.50 20.53 11.45
C ALA A 98 5.07 20.07 11.70
N PHE A 99 4.65 20.01 12.96
CA PHE A 99 3.31 19.48 13.27
C PHE A 99 2.20 20.35 12.70
N ALA A 100 2.33 21.68 12.77
CA ALA A 100 1.39 22.62 12.15
C ALA A 100 1.29 22.41 10.63
N ASP A 101 2.44 22.22 9.95
CA ASP A 101 2.48 21.95 8.52
C ASP A 101 1.77 20.64 8.16
N LYS A 102 1.91 19.59 9.00
CA LYS A 102 1.18 18.33 8.80
C LYS A 102 -0.34 18.54 8.82
N LEU A 103 -0.85 19.41 9.69
CA LEU A 103 -2.29 19.71 9.76
C LEU A 103 -2.76 20.45 8.50
N VAL A 104 -2.06 21.49 8.10
CA VAL A 104 -2.41 22.27 6.90
C VAL A 104 -2.31 21.39 5.65
N GLN A 105 -1.24 20.61 5.51
CA GLN A 105 -1.07 19.67 4.41
C GLN A 105 -2.19 18.63 4.36
N GLU A 106 -2.70 18.15 5.50
CA GLU A 106 -3.81 17.19 5.52
C GLU A 106 -5.11 17.82 5.00
N VAL A 107 -5.38 19.09 5.33
CA VAL A 107 -6.54 19.83 4.78
C VAL A 107 -6.39 20.00 3.26
N VAL A 108 -5.22 20.47 2.80
CA VAL A 108 -4.91 20.63 1.37
C VAL A 108 -5.06 19.28 0.65
N ARG A 109 -4.57 18.17 1.23
CA ARG A 109 -4.73 16.82 0.66
C ARG A 109 -6.18 16.43 0.48
N GLN A 110 -7.04 16.70 1.48
CA GLN A 110 -8.47 16.36 1.40
C GLN A 110 -9.17 17.15 0.29
N ILE A 111 -8.85 18.43 0.13
CA ILE A 111 -9.39 19.26 -0.95
C ILE A 111 -8.95 18.73 -2.32
N LEU A 112 -7.64 18.50 -2.50
CA LEU A 112 -7.11 17.96 -3.74
C LEU A 112 -7.67 16.57 -4.07
N GLU A 113 -7.87 15.71 -3.06
CA GLU A 113 -8.46 14.39 -3.24
C GLU A 113 -9.91 14.47 -3.71
N ALA A 114 -10.71 15.38 -3.14
CA ALA A 114 -12.09 15.60 -3.57
C ALA A 114 -12.18 16.07 -5.04
N ILE A 115 -11.23 16.89 -5.50
CA ILE A 115 -11.19 17.41 -6.88
C ILE A 115 -10.68 16.37 -7.87
N TYR A 116 -9.59 15.66 -7.52
CA TYR A 116 -8.83 14.85 -8.49
C TYR A 116 -9.18 13.36 -8.48
N GLU A 117 -9.64 12.78 -7.33
CA GLU A 117 -9.96 11.34 -7.28
C GLU A 117 -11.02 10.92 -8.32
N PRO A 118 -12.08 11.71 -8.60
CA PRO A 118 -13.06 11.35 -9.62
C PRO A 118 -12.52 11.32 -11.05
N ILE A 119 -11.42 12.02 -11.33
CA ILE A 119 -10.87 12.17 -12.68
C ILE A 119 -9.60 11.35 -12.92
N PHE A 120 -8.99 10.78 -11.87
CA PHE A 120 -7.83 9.95 -12.04
C PHE A 120 -8.12 8.69 -12.85
N SER A 121 -7.18 8.33 -13.73
CA SER A 121 -7.24 7.11 -14.52
C SER A 121 -7.46 5.86 -13.65
N ASP A 122 -8.29 4.94 -14.14
CA ASP A 122 -8.48 3.62 -13.53
C ASP A 122 -7.22 2.77 -13.55
N ASN A 123 -6.24 3.11 -14.38
CA ASN A 123 -4.96 2.45 -14.48
C ASN A 123 -3.95 2.88 -13.39
N SER A 124 -4.27 3.91 -12.60
CA SER A 124 -3.45 4.43 -11.52
C SER A 124 -3.91 3.90 -10.16
N HIS A 125 -3.01 3.28 -9.38
CA HIS A 125 -3.36 2.59 -8.13
C HIS A 125 -2.63 3.06 -6.88
N GLY A 126 -1.44 3.71 -7.02
CA GLY A 126 -0.64 4.12 -5.87
C GLY A 126 -1.23 5.31 -5.13
N PHE A 127 -1.21 5.29 -3.79
CA PHE A 127 -1.62 6.40 -2.93
C PHE A 127 -3.05 6.91 -3.13
N ARG A 128 -3.96 6.07 -3.60
CA ARG A 128 -5.36 6.41 -3.84
C ARG A 128 -6.28 5.66 -2.87
N PRO A 129 -7.44 6.26 -2.47
CA PRO A 129 -8.46 5.56 -1.69
C PRO A 129 -8.95 4.29 -2.40
N ASN A 130 -9.20 3.24 -1.64
CA ASN A 130 -9.70 1.94 -2.14
C ASN A 130 -8.84 1.28 -3.22
N ARG A 131 -7.61 1.75 -3.43
CA ARG A 131 -6.62 1.19 -4.35
C ARG A 131 -5.39 0.69 -3.58
N SER A 132 -4.74 -0.35 -4.08
CA SER A 132 -3.57 -0.96 -3.44
C SER A 132 -2.69 -1.66 -4.46
N CYS A 133 -1.52 -2.16 -4.04
CA CYS A 133 -0.70 -3.01 -4.90
C CYS A 133 -1.47 -4.24 -5.40
N HIS A 134 -2.40 -4.78 -4.60
CA HIS A 134 -3.23 -5.92 -5.01
C HIS A 134 -4.25 -5.55 -6.10
N THR A 135 -4.82 -4.35 -6.07
CA THR A 135 -5.73 -3.91 -7.14
C THR A 135 -4.99 -3.73 -8.47
N ALA A 136 -3.76 -3.18 -8.44
CA ALA A 136 -2.90 -3.07 -9.62
C ALA A 136 -2.54 -4.46 -10.20
N LEU A 137 -2.07 -5.37 -9.35
CA LEU A 137 -1.73 -6.74 -9.75
C LEU A 137 -2.94 -7.52 -10.28
N TYR A 138 -4.10 -7.32 -9.66
CA TYR A 138 -5.34 -7.94 -10.13
C TYR A 138 -5.76 -7.40 -11.50
N GLN A 139 -5.62 -6.11 -11.75
CA GLN A 139 -5.88 -5.51 -13.06
C GLN A 139 -4.95 -6.09 -14.13
N ILE A 140 -3.64 -6.19 -13.86
CA ILE A 140 -2.69 -6.84 -14.79
C ILE A 140 -3.13 -8.27 -15.09
N LYS A 141 -3.45 -9.06 -14.06
CA LYS A 141 -3.88 -10.45 -14.22
C LYS A 141 -5.16 -10.58 -15.05
N SER A 142 -6.12 -9.68 -14.90
CA SER A 142 -7.42 -9.74 -15.57
C SER A 142 -7.38 -9.17 -16.98
N THR A 143 -6.61 -8.10 -17.23
CA THR A 143 -6.66 -7.34 -18.50
C THR A 143 -5.52 -7.65 -19.46
N CYS A 144 -4.35 -8.14 -18.98
CA CYS A 144 -3.15 -8.33 -19.79
C CYS A 144 -3.01 -9.76 -20.36
N ARG A 145 -4.12 -10.48 -20.53
CA ARG A 145 -4.09 -11.83 -21.11
C ARG A 145 -3.54 -11.81 -22.55
N GLY A 146 -2.67 -12.75 -22.87
CA GLY A 146 -2.07 -12.90 -24.20
C GLY A 146 -0.91 -11.95 -24.49
N THR A 147 -0.47 -11.17 -23.51
CA THR A 147 0.71 -10.29 -23.61
C THR A 147 1.95 -11.07 -24.02
N ASN A 148 2.70 -10.50 -24.96
CA ASN A 148 3.99 -11.00 -25.39
C ASN A 148 5.15 -10.20 -24.80
N TRP A 149 5.06 -8.87 -24.87
CA TRP A 149 6.09 -7.95 -24.41
C TRP A 149 5.59 -7.11 -23.25
N VAL A 150 6.45 -6.88 -22.30
CA VAL A 150 6.17 -5.99 -21.18
C VAL A 150 7.28 -4.96 -21.08
N ILE A 151 6.90 -3.69 -21.01
CA ILE A 151 7.81 -2.61 -20.61
C ILE A 151 7.66 -2.46 -19.11
N GLU A 152 8.74 -2.68 -18.37
CA GLU A 152 8.87 -2.33 -16.95
C GLU A 152 9.43 -0.92 -16.90
N GLY A 153 8.73 0.02 -16.31
CA GLY A 153 9.16 1.41 -16.23
C GLY A 153 9.29 1.88 -14.78
N ASP A 154 10.38 2.60 -14.51
CA ASP A 154 10.67 3.25 -13.23
C ASP A 154 11.15 4.68 -13.51
N ILE A 155 10.58 5.66 -12.83
CA ILE A 155 10.94 7.06 -12.99
C ILE A 155 12.05 7.41 -12.00
N THR A 156 13.16 7.95 -12.50
CA THR A 156 14.31 8.32 -11.67
C THR A 156 13.94 9.45 -10.72
N GLY A 157 13.96 9.17 -9.41
CA GLY A 157 13.76 10.21 -8.39
C GLY A 157 12.47 11.03 -8.57
N CYS A 158 11.36 10.42 -8.98
CA CYS A 158 10.13 11.11 -9.37
C CYS A 158 9.74 12.23 -8.40
N PHE A 159 9.73 11.96 -7.09
CA PHE A 159 9.37 12.95 -6.07
C PHE A 159 10.37 14.10 -5.97
N ASP A 160 11.63 13.87 -6.30
CA ASP A 160 12.71 14.84 -6.18
C ASP A 160 12.84 15.72 -7.44
N HIS A 161 12.22 15.32 -8.57
CA HIS A 161 12.33 16.00 -9.86
C HIS A 161 11.01 16.58 -10.39
N ILE A 162 9.92 16.57 -9.60
CA ILE A 162 8.67 17.23 -9.99
C ILE A 162 8.94 18.72 -10.22
N ASP A 163 8.68 19.20 -11.43
CA ASP A 163 8.79 20.62 -11.75
C ASP A 163 7.63 21.39 -11.12
N HIS A 164 7.95 22.42 -10.31
CA HIS A 164 6.96 23.17 -9.55
C HIS A 164 6.03 23.98 -10.47
N GLU A 165 6.55 24.58 -11.53
CA GLU A 165 5.75 25.43 -12.43
C GLU A 165 4.85 24.59 -13.31
N ILE A 166 5.34 23.44 -13.80
CA ILE A 166 4.49 22.47 -14.53
C ILE A 166 3.37 21.96 -13.61
N LEU A 167 3.69 21.59 -12.35
CA LEU A 167 2.69 21.13 -11.39
C LEU A 167 1.62 22.20 -11.14
N LEU A 168 2.04 23.45 -10.91
CA LEU A 168 1.11 24.55 -10.67
C LEU A 168 0.25 24.85 -11.91
N LYS A 169 0.83 24.75 -13.12
CA LYS A 169 0.09 24.86 -14.39
C LYS A 169 -0.94 23.72 -14.53
N ILE A 170 -0.62 22.50 -14.12
CA ILE A 170 -1.59 21.37 -14.10
C ILE A 170 -2.72 21.64 -13.11
N LEU A 171 -2.37 22.12 -11.90
CA LEU A 171 -3.36 22.45 -10.87
C LEU A 171 -4.29 23.59 -11.31
N SER A 172 -3.77 24.64 -11.95
CA SER A 172 -4.56 25.78 -12.43
C SER A 172 -5.59 25.43 -13.50
N LYS A 173 -5.45 24.29 -14.19
CA LYS A 173 -6.49 23.78 -15.11
C LYS A 173 -7.81 23.45 -14.41
N LYS A 174 -7.82 23.25 -13.08
CA LYS A 174 -8.99 22.83 -12.29
C LYS A 174 -9.26 23.69 -11.07
N ILE A 175 -8.32 24.52 -10.67
CA ILE A 175 -8.38 25.34 -9.46
C ILE A 175 -8.06 26.79 -9.84
N ASP A 176 -9.08 27.65 -9.77
CA ASP A 176 -8.95 29.08 -10.10
C ASP A 176 -8.57 29.94 -8.89
N ASP A 177 -8.59 29.37 -7.66
CA ASP A 177 -8.19 30.10 -6.45
C ASP A 177 -6.67 30.26 -6.41
N GLY A 178 -6.19 31.46 -6.80
CA GLY A 178 -4.77 31.83 -6.78
C GLY A 178 -4.14 31.75 -5.38
N ARG A 179 -4.92 32.02 -4.31
CA ARG A 179 -4.45 31.93 -2.92
C ARG A 179 -4.17 30.48 -2.51
N PHE A 180 -5.01 29.56 -2.96
CA PHE A 180 -4.78 28.13 -2.73
C PHE A 180 -3.56 27.62 -3.49
N LEU A 181 -3.40 28.05 -4.75
CA LEU A 181 -2.22 27.70 -5.55
C LEU A 181 -0.94 28.28 -4.94
N GLU A 182 -0.99 29.52 -4.41
CA GLU A 182 0.14 30.13 -3.72
C GLU A 182 0.51 29.39 -2.42
N LEU A 183 -0.48 28.91 -1.67
CA LEU A 183 -0.22 28.06 -0.51
C LEU A 183 0.52 26.78 -0.90
N ILE A 184 0.12 26.12 -2.00
CA ILE A 184 0.85 24.94 -2.52
C ILE A 184 2.26 25.35 -2.95
N ARG A 185 2.44 26.46 -3.64
CA ARG A 185 3.75 27.01 -4.02
C ARG A 185 4.66 27.23 -2.81
N LYS A 186 4.12 27.78 -1.72
CA LYS A 186 4.85 27.96 -0.46
C LYS A 186 5.32 26.61 0.12
N PHE A 187 4.49 25.56 0.10
CA PHE A 187 4.89 24.23 0.54
C PHE A 187 5.99 23.63 -0.34
N LEU A 188 5.92 23.80 -1.65
CA LEU A 188 6.92 23.30 -2.58
C LEU A 188 8.29 24.01 -2.37
N LYS A 189 8.26 25.33 -2.12
CA LYS A 189 9.46 26.16 -1.90
C LYS A 189 10.00 26.15 -0.48
N ALA A 190 9.30 25.53 0.49
CA ALA A 190 9.71 25.53 1.91
C ALA A 190 11.10 24.94 2.16
N GLY A 191 11.57 24.06 1.29
CA GLY A 191 12.89 23.45 1.36
C GLY A 191 13.04 22.43 2.50
N TYR A 192 14.30 22.14 2.83
CA TYR A 192 14.62 21.20 3.92
C TYR A 192 15.79 21.68 4.76
N LEU A 193 15.85 21.21 5.99
CA LEU A 193 16.94 21.43 6.93
C LEU A 193 17.74 20.13 7.11
N GLU A 194 19.03 20.22 6.85
CA GLU A 194 19.98 19.12 6.99
C GLU A 194 21.25 19.63 7.70
N PHE A 195 21.70 18.94 8.74
CA PHE A 195 22.84 19.36 9.57
C PHE A 195 22.80 20.84 10.00
N ASN A 196 21.59 21.31 10.37
CA ASN A 196 21.31 22.72 10.73
C ASN A 196 21.51 23.74 9.60
N GLN A 197 21.72 23.31 8.35
CA GLN A 197 21.77 24.19 7.18
C GLN A 197 20.45 24.09 6.41
N LYS A 198 19.91 25.24 5.98
CA LYS A 198 18.70 25.34 5.17
C LYS A 198 19.07 25.25 3.70
N TYR A 199 18.40 24.35 3.00
CA TYR A 199 18.47 24.16 1.55
C TYR A 199 17.14 24.52 0.92
N ASN A 200 17.17 25.34 -0.10
CA ASN A 200 15.97 25.64 -0.88
C ASN A 200 15.67 24.49 -1.84
N SER A 201 14.39 24.19 -2.03
CA SER A 201 13.94 23.21 -3.03
C SER A 201 13.60 23.95 -4.32
N LEU A 202 14.39 23.74 -5.37
CA LEU A 202 14.13 24.28 -6.70
C LEU A 202 13.19 23.38 -7.51
N SER A 203 13.17 22.08 -7.19
CA SER A 203 12.28 21.07 -7.75
C SER A 203 11.92 20.04 -6.69
N GLY A 204 10.91 19.24 -6.97
CA GLY A 204 10.51 18.12 -6.15
C GLY A 204 9.55 18.46 -5.02
N THR A 205 8.96 17.39 -4.49
CA THR A 205 8.12 17.43 -3.28
C THR A 205 8.84 16.65 -2.17
N PRO A 206 8.88 17.15 -0.93
CA PRO A 206 9.60 16.47 0.15
C PRO A 206 9.07 15.04 0.33
N GLN A 207 9.94 14.03 0.16
CA GLN A 207 9.56 12.64 0.46
C GLN A 207 9.21 12.52 1.94
N GLY A 208 7.93 12.29 2.26
CA GLY A 208 7.39 12.24 3.63
C GLY A 208 6.42 13.38 3.97
N GLY A 209 6.25 14.38 3.09
CA GLY A 209 5.14 15.32 3.17
C GLY A 209 3.78 14.63 2.96
N ILE A 210 2.74 15.11 3.65
CA ILE A 210 1.40 14.53 3.55
C ILE A 210 0.77 14.76 2.18
N ILE A 211 1.04 15.92 1.56
CA ILE A 211 0.52 16.27 0.23
C ILE A 211 1.34 15.69 -0.92
N SER A 212 2.59 15.28 -0.68
CA SER A 212 3.49 14.83 -1.75
C SER A 212 2.94 13.68 -2.59
N PRO A 213 2.29 12.65 -2.02
CA PRO A 213 1.73 11.54 -2.81
C PRO A 213 0.61 11.98 -3.76
N ILE A 214 -0.30 12.87 -3.32
CA ILE A 214 -1.38 13.33 -4.19
C ILE A 214 -0.88 14.29 -5.25
N LEU A 215 0.07 15.18 -4.94
CA LEU A 215 0.71 16.05 -5.92
C LEU A 215 1.44 15.25 -7.00
N ALA A 216 2.16 14.19 -6.62
CA ALA A 216 2.79 13.29 -7.57
C ALA A 216 1.77 12.56 -8.46
N ASN A 217 0.63 12.13 -7.91
CA ASN A 217 -0.45 11.53 -8.71
C ASN A 217 -1.09 12.53 -9.67
N ILE A 218 -1.28 13.78 -9.25
CA ILE A 218 -1.80 14.85 -10.12
C ILE A 218 -0.81 15.13 -11.27
N TYR A 219 0.47 15.19 -10.97
CA TYR A 219 1.52 15.38 -11.97
C TYR A 219 1.57 14.24 -12.98
N LEU A 220 1.58 13.01 -12.50
CA LEU A 220 1.63 11.80 -13.33
C LEU A 220 0.29 11.46 -13.99
N HIS A 221 -0.80 12.17 -13.67
CA HIS A 221 -2.07 12.00 -14.37
C HIS A 221 -1.99 12.46 -15.84
N GLU A 222 -1.13 13.43 -16.16
CA GLU A 222 -0.86 13.79 -17.55
C GLU A 222 -0.19 12.62 -18.31
N PHE A 223 0.69 11.87 -17.63
CA PHE A 223 1.24 10.63 -18.19
C PHE A 223 0.18 9.53 -18.34
N ASP A 224 -0.74 9.40 -17.38
CA ASP A 224 -1.84 8.45 -17.49
C ASP A 224 -2.70 8.74 -18.74
N LYS A 225 -3.03 10.00 -19.03
CA LYS A 225 -3.76 10.43 -20.23
C LYS A 225 -2.98 10.13 -21.51
N PHE A 226 -1.67 10.40 -21.52
CA PHE A 226 -0.81 10.05 -22.65
C PHE A 226 -0.84 8.55 -22.93
N MET A 227 -0.76 7.71 -21.89
CA MET A 227 -0.80 6.26 -22.02
C MET A 227 -2.17 5.73 -22.46
N GLU A 228 -3.25 6.39 -22.09
CA GLU A 228 -4.60 6.09 -22.61
C GLU A 228 -4.69 6.37 -24.11
N GLY A 229 -4.11 7.48 -24.56
CA GLY A 229 -3.96 7.79 -25.99
C GLY A 229 -3.15 6.73 -26.74
N ILE A 230 -1.98 6.35 -26.22
CA ILE A 230 -1.15 5.24 -26.75
C ILE A 230 -1.96 3.94 -26.78
N SER A 231 -2.68 3.63 -25.72
CA SER A 231 -3.49 2.40 -25.66
C SER A 231 -4.59 2.39 -26.73
N ALA A 232 -5.24 3.52 -27.00
CA ALA A 232 -6.26 3.64 -28.02
C ALA A 232 -5.65 3.50 -29.44
N GLU A 233 -4.55 4.19 -29.72
CA GLU A 233 -3.84 4.20 -31.00
C GLU A 233 -3.37 2.80 -31.42
N TYR A 234 -2.74 2.07 -30.48
CA TYR A 234 -2.17 0.73 -30.75
C TYR A 234 -3.17 -0.42 -30.52
N THR A 235 -4.45 -0.14 -30.22
CA THR A 235 -5.46 -1.19 -30.12
C THR A 235 -6.09 -1.43 -31.50
N LYS A 236 -5.68 -2.52 -32.17
CA LYS A 236 -6.12 -2.89 -33.53
C LYS A 236 -6.80 -4.26 -33.55
N GLY A 237 -7.82 -4.39 -34.41
CA GLY A 237 -8.57 -5.62 -34.64
C GLY A 237 -9.52 -6.01 -33.49
N LYS A 238 -10.69 -6.59 -33.79
CA LYS A 238 -11.64 -7.08 -32.76
C LYS A 238 -11.17 -8.40 -32.15
N GLN A 239 -10.68 -9.32 -32.98
CA GLN A 239 -10.14 -10.63 -32.58
C GLN A 239 -9.01 -11.04 -33.53
N ARG A 240 -8.16 -11.97 -33.10
CA ARG A 240 -7.13 -12.56 -33.96
C ARG A 240 -7.78 -13.39 -35.06
N ARG A 241 -7.18 -13.40 -36.24
CA ARG A 241 -7.61 -14.29 -37.32
C ARG A 241 -7.46 -15.75 -36.91
N PRO A 242 -8.32 -16.65 -37.43
CA PRO A 242 -8.14 -18.07 -37.21
C PRO A 242 -6.81 -18.58 -37.76
N TYR A 243 -6.17 -19.53 -37.07
CA TYR A 243 -4.93 -20.12 -37.53
C TYR A 243 -5.23 -21.08 -38.70
N ARG A 244 -4.53 -20.90 -39.81
CA ARG A 244 -4.81 -21.61 -41.09
C ARG A 244 -4.80 -23.13 -40.91
N GLU A 245 -3.80 -23.68 -40.25
CA GLU A 245 -3.71 -25.14 -40.00
C GLU A 245 -4.87 -25.66 -39.16
N TYR A 246 -5.29 -24.89 -38.16
CA TYR A 246 -6.46 -25.24 -37.34
C TYR A 246 -7.74 -25.32 -38.19
N GLN A 247 -7.94 -24.37 -39.10
CA GLN A 247 -9.09 -24.39 -40.02
C GLN A 247 -9.08 -25.58 -40.96
N ILE A 248 -7.90 -25.95 -41.49
CA ILE A 248 -7.74 -27.15 -42.34
C ILE A 248 -8.10 -28.42 -41.57
N LEU A 249 -7.61 -28.57 -40.36
CA LEU A 249 -7.93 -29.73 -39.50
C LEU A 249 -9.41 -29.74 -39.11
N GLN A 250 -10.00 -28.57 -38.83
CA GLN A 250 -11.42 -28.45 -38.53
C GLN A 250 -12.29 -28.88 -39.73
N TYR A 251 -11.92 -28.47 -40.94
CA TYR A 251 -12.58 -28.90 -42.15
C TYR A 251 -12.49 -30.43 -42.33
N LYS A 252 -11.26 -30.99 -42.23
CA LYS A 252 -11.03 -32.44 -42.34
C LYS A 252 -11.83 -33.21 -41.30
N ARG A 253 -11.88 -32.76 -40.06
CA ARG A 253 -12.68 -33.35 -38.98
C ARG A 253 -14.17 -33.36 -39.30
N ASN A 254 -14.71 -32.21 -39.76
CA ASN A 254 -16.12 -32.10 -40.12
C ASN A 254 -16.49 -33.00 -41.29
N ARG A 255 -15.59 -33.16 -42.28
CA ARG A 255 -15.76 -34.09 -43.41
C ARG A 255 -15.73 -35.55 -42.95
N ALA A 256 -14.80 -35.93 -42.05
CA ALA A 256 -14.76 -37.29 -41.45
C ALA A 256 -16.05 -37.60 -40.68
N LYS A 257 -16.55 -36.67 -39.90
CA LYS A 257 -17.85 -36.82 -39.19
C LYS A 257 -19.03 -37.03 -40.14
N LYS A 258 -19.12 -36.25 -41.21
CA LYS A 258 -20.15 -36.39 -42.25
C LYS A 258 -20.09 -37.76 -42.95
N LYS A 259 -18.91 -38.37 -43.05
CA LYS A 259 -18.71 -39.72 -43.60
C LYS A 259 -18.87 -40.86 -42.58
N GLY A 260 -19.27 -40.57 -41.34
CA GLY A 260 -19.44 -41.55 -40.29
C GLY A 260 -18.11 -42.09 -39.70
N ASN A 261 -16.96 -41.60 -40.13
CA ASN A 261 -15.65 -42.03 -39.64
C ASN A 261 -15.29 -41.28 -38.35
N GLN A 262 -15.76 -41.78 -37.21
CA GLN A 262 -15.55 -41.15 -35.90
C GLN A 262 -14.08 -41.24 -35.45
N GLU A 263 -13.39 -42.33 -35.74
CA GLU A 263 -12.00 -42.53 -35.34
C GLU A 263 -11.08 -41.47 -35.97
N GLN A 264 -11.23 -41.26 -37.26
CA GLN A 264 -10.49 -40.24 -37.99
C GLN A 264 -10.88 -38.83 -37.55
N ALA A 265 -12.13 -38.57 -37.18
CA ALA A 265 -12.59 -37.30 -36.65
C ALA A 265 -11.96 -37.02 -35.28
N ASP A 266 -11.78 -38.04 -34.43
CA ASP A 266 -11.15 -37.91 -33.12
C ASP A 266 -9.62 -37.71 -33.24
N GLU A 267 -8.99 -38.32 -34.23
CA GLU A 267 -7.58 -38.05 -34.52
C GLU A 267 -7.35 -36.60 -34.94
N TYR A 268 -8.16 -36.05 -35.86
CA TYR A 268 -8.09 -34.64 -36.20
C TYR A 268 -8.38 -33.74 -35.01
N LEU A 269 -9.25 -34.13 -34.09
CA LEU A 269 -9.50 -33.41 -32.86
C LEU A 269 -8.26 -33.34 -31.96
N ARG A 270 -7.52 -34.47 -31.81
CA ARG A 270 -6.26 -34.51 -31.05
C ARG A 270 -5.21 -33.59 -31.69
N GLN A 271 -5.08 -33.60 -33.02
CA GLN A 271 -4.18 -32.68 -33.74
C GLN A 271 -4.57 -31.22 -33.52
N MET A 272 -5.86 -30.88 -33.62
CA MET A 272 -6.37 -29.54 -33.34
C MET A 272 -6.10 -29.09 -31.89
N GLN A 273 -6.06 -30.00 -30.95
CA GLN A 273 -5.77 -29.70 -29.54
C GLN A 273 -4.31 -29.32 -29.29
N ASN A 274 -3.39 -29.66 -30.20
CA ASN A 274 -1.97 -29.37 -30.08
C ASN A 274 -1.55 -28.05 -30.71
N ILE A 275 -2.41 -27.45 -31.55
CA ILE A 275 -2.12 -26.18 -32.24
C ILE A 275 -3.04 -25.05 -31.76
N PRO A 276 -2.63 -23.77 -31.88
CA PRO A 276 -3.48 -22.65 -31.54
C PRO A 276 -4.69 -22.55 -32.48
N ALA A 277 -5.88 -22.25 -31.96
CA ALA A 277 -7.06 -22.00 -32.78
C ALA A 277 -7.04 -20.66 -33.51
N LEU A 278 -6.36 -19.66 -32.90
CA LEU A 278 -6.17 -18.31 -33.44
C LEU A 278 -4.68 -18.06 -33.68
N ASP A 279 -4.36 -17.30 -34.72
CA ASP A 279 -2.99 -16.97 -35.07
C ASP A 279 -2.29 -16.15 -33.98
N PRO A 280 -1.28 -16.72 -33.26
CA PRO A 280 -0.57 -15.98 -32.23
C PRO A 280 0.27 -14.82 -32.77
N MET A 281 0.60 -14.84 -34.07
CA MET A 281 1.43 -13.85 -34.78
C MET A 281 0.62 -12.92 -35.68
N ASP A 282 -0.69 -12.82 -35.47
CA ASP A 282 -1.54 -11.96 -36.28
C ASP A 282 -1.13 -10.48 -36.15
N LYS A 283 -0.59 -9.93 -37.25
CA LYS A 283 -0.12 -8.53 -37.33
C LYS A 283 -1.26 -7.50 -37.21
N ASN A 284 -2.50 -7.91 -37.50
CA ASN A 284 -3.68 -7.04 -37.45
C ASN A 284 -4.35 -7.02 -36.06
N TYR A 285 -3.79 -7.77 -35.09
CA TYR A 285 -4.30 -7.80 -33.72
C TYR A 285 -3.24 -7.29 -32.75
N GLN A 286 -3.46 -6.06 -32.25
CA GLN A 286 -2.58 -5.44 -31.27
C GLN A 286 -3.37 -4.97 -30.06
N ARG A 287 -2.76 -5.02 -28.89
CA ARG A 287 -3.29 -4.49 -27.63
C ARG A 287 -2.17 -3.89 -26.81
N VAL A 288 -2.45 -2.73 -26.27
CA VAL A 288 -1.58 -2.08 -25.26
C VAL A 288 -2.42 -1.86 -24.02
N LYS A 289 -1.95 -2.37 -22.88
CA LYS A 289 -2.54 -2.18 -21.56
C LYS A 289 -1.50 -1.59 -20.64
N TYR A 290 -1.92 -0.67 -19.82
CA TYR A 290 -1.07 0.11 -18.94
C TYR A 290 -1.59 0.03 -17.51
N VAL A 291 -0.69 -0.10 -16.53
CA VAL A 291 -1.00 -0.07 -15.09
C VAL A 291 0.14 0.63 -14.37
N ARG A 292 -0.18 1.61 -13.53
CA ARG A 292 0.77 2.39 -12.73
C ARG A 292 0.49 2.26 -11.24
N TYR A 293 1.55 2.20 -10.47
CA TYR A 293 1.51 2.28 -9.02
C TYR A 293 2.56 3.30 -8.53
N ALA A 294 2.14 4.51 -8.22
CA ALA A 294 3.02 5.65 -7.96
C ALA A 294 3.95 5.94 -9.15
N ASP A 295 5.25 5.84 -8.97
CA ASP A 295 6.31 6.00 -9.98
C ASP A 295 6.62 4.72 -10.76
N ASP A 296 6.25 3.55 -10.25
CA ASP A 296 6.41 2.26 -10.94
C ASP A 296 5.25 2.02 -11.91
N PHE A 297 5.55 1.59 -13.15
CA PHE A 297 4.52 1.23 -14.11
C PHE A 297 4.90 0.04 -14.99
N VAL A 298 3.87 -0.61 -15.55
CA VAL A 298 4.04 -1.67 -16.56
C VAL A 298 3.14 -1.41 -17.75
N VAL A 299 3.69 -1.66 -18.95
CA VAL A 299 2.94 -1.63 -20.21
C VAL A 299 2.95 -3.02 -20.81
N CYS A 300 1.79 -3.64 -20.91
CA CYS A 300 1.58 -4.99 -21.44
C CYS A 300 1.20 -4.89 -22.92
N ILE A 301 2.00 -5.49 -23.80
CA ILE A 301 1.86 -5.34 -25.25
C ILE A 301 1.62 -6.71 -25.90
N ILE A 302 0.54 -6.80 -26.69
CA ILE A 302 0.34 -7.83 -27.70
C ILE A 302 0.72 -7.21 -29.02
N GLY A 303 1.88 -7.60 -29.57
CA GLY A 303 2.44 -7.01 -30.77
C GLY A 303 3.89 -7.44 -30.99
N SER A 304 4.59 -6.72 -31.85
CA SER A 304 6.02 -6.97 -32.16
C SER A 304 6.96 -6.35 -31.12
N LYS A 305 8.22 -6.78 -31.12
CA LYS A 305 9.28 -6.13 -30.34
C LYS A 305 9.54 -4.69 -30.80
N ALA A 306 9.40 -4.45 -32.12
CA ALA A 306 9.53 -3.11 -32.70
C ALA A 306 8.49 -2.15 -32.12
N THR A 307 7.23 -2.58 -32.04
CA THR A 307 6.14 -1.80 -31.39
C THR A 307 6.46 -1.50 -29.92
N ALA A 308 7.03 -2.48 -29.19
CA ALA A 308 7.42 -2.25 -27.79
C ALA A 308 8.56 -1.23 -27.66
N ASN A 309 9.56 -1.27 -28.54
CA ASN A 309 10.63 -0.27 -28.58
C ASN A 309 10.08 1.13 -28.91
N GLU A 310 9.25 1.23 -29.93
CA GLU A 310 8.62 2.49 -30.34
C GLU A 310 7.82 3.14 -29.20
N ILE A 311 6.98 2.36 -28.52
CA ILE A 311 6.21 2.84 -27.37
C ILE A 311 7.15 3.28 -26.24
N LYS A 312 8.23 2.55 -25.96
CA LYS A 312 9.21 2.92 -24.95
C LYS A 312 9.87 4.27 -25.25
N GLU A 313 10.27 4.50 -26.49
CA GLU A 313 10.88 5.78 -26.90
C GLU A 313 9.87 6.94 -26.83
N ARG A 314 8.62 6.71 -27.22
CA ARG A 314 7.55 7.70 -27.07
C ARG A 314 7.28 8.06 -25.61
N ILE A 315 7.29 7.07 -24.71
CA ILE A 315 7.17 7.30 -23.26
C ILE A 315 8.34 8.16 -22.78
N ALA A 316 9.58 7.80 -23.14
CA ALA A 316 10.77 8.54 -22.73
C ALA A 316 10.72 9.99 -23.23
N GLY A 317 10.34 10.21 -24.48
CA GLY A 317 10.18 11.54 -25.08
C GLY A 317 9.10 12.38 -24.39
N PHE A 318 7.94 11.79 -24.09
CA PHE A 318 6.87 12.48 -23.35
C PHE A 318 7.31 12.88 -21.93
N MET A 319 7.89 11.93 -21.19
CA MET A 319 8.37 12.19 -19.82
C MET A 319 9.36 13.32 -19.78
N GLN A 320 10.32 13.35 -20.70
CA GLN A 320 11.35 14.39 -20.74
C GLN A 320 10.82 15.75 -21.20
N LYS A 321 9.99 15.79 -22.25
CA LYS A 321 9.52 17.05 -22.85
C LYS A 321 8.39 17.70 -22.08
N GLU A 322 7.40 16.92 -21.64
CA GLU A 322 6.18 17.46 -21.02
C GLU A 322 6.24 17.49 -19.49
N LEU A 323 6.99 16.56 -18.89
CA LEU A 323 7.04 16.41 -17.43
C LEU A 323 8.45 16.64 -16.84
N HIS A 324 9.45 16.97 -17.63
CA HIS A 324 10.85 17.12 -17.19
C HIS A 324 11.34 15.99 -16.28
N LEU A 325 10.84 14.74 -16.55
CA LEU A 325 11.19 13.54 -15.81
C LEU A 325 12.02 12.59 -16.67
N GLU A 326 12.92 11.86 -16.05
CA GLU A 326 13.74 10.83 -16.72
C GLU A 326 13.30 9.42 -16.34
N LEU A 327 13.22 8.54 -17.34
CA LEU A 327 13.12 7.09 -17.09
C LEU A 327 14.46 6.53 -16.63
N SER A 328 14.44 5.67 -15.62
CA SER A 328 15.64 4.96 -15.18
C SER A 328 16.12 4.00 -16.28
N ARG A 329 17.27 4.30 -16.88
CA ARG A 329 17.87 3.47 -17.95
C ARG A 329 18.16 2.03 -17.48
N GLU A 330 18.58 1.86 -16.24
CA GLU A 330 18.91 0.55 -15.66
C GLU A 330 17.68 -0.31 -15.38
N LYS A 331 16.57 0.31 -14.99
CA LYS A 331 15.36 -0.38 -14.55
C LYS A 331 14.31 -0.47 -15.65
N THR A 332 14.31 0.44 -16.63
CA THR A 332 13.32 0.42 -17.72
C THR A 332 13.73 -0.62 -18.77
N LYS A 333 13.05 -1.76 -18.76
CA LYS A 333 13.38 -2.94 -19.59
C LYS A 333 12.19 -3.37 -20.42
N ILE A 334 12.49 -3.95 -21.59
CA ILE A 334 11.50 -4.66 -22.40
C ILE A 334 11.74 -6.15 -22.23
N THR A 335 10.75 -6.84 -21.69
CA THR A 335 10.84 -8.27 -21.37
C THR A 335 9.81 -9.06 -22.18
N ASN A 336 10.26 -10.17 -22.81
CA ASN A 336 9.35 -11.15 -23.39
C ASN A 336 8.85 -12.09 -22.30
N LEU A 337 7.53 -12.11 -22.06
CA LEU A 337 6.92 -12.96 -21.03
C LEU A 337 6.98 -14.47 -21.35
N SER A 338 7.33 -14.84 -22.59
CA SER A 338 7.54 -16.24 -22.93
C SER A 338 8.86 -16.79 -22.41
N ASP A 339 9.87 -15.91 -22.26
CA ASP A 339 11.24 -16.31 -21.94
C ASP A 339 11.62 -15.95 -20.50
N LYS A 340 11.15 -14.78 -20.03
CA LYS A 340 11.54 -14.23 -18.73
C LYS A 340 10.32 -13.74 -17.94
N ARG A 341 10.49 -13.68 -16.63
CA ARG A 341 9.48 -13.11 -15.70
C ARG A 341 9.76 -11.63 -15.49
N VAL A 342 8.69 -10.87 -15.37
CA VAL A 342 8.71 -9.44 -15.05
C VAL A 342 8.50 -9.26 -13.55
N ARG A 343 9.24 -8.38 -12.92
CA ARG A 343 9.10 -8.10 -11.49
C ARG A 343 8.37 -6.78 -11.27
N PHE A 344 7.18 -6.85 -10.70
CA PHE A 344 6.36 -5.68 -10.40
C PHE A 344 5.71 -5.80 -9.03
N LEU A 345 5.80 -4.74 -8.22
CA LEU A 345 5.26 -4.68 -6.85
C LEU A 345 5.57 -5.94 -6.03
N GLY A 346 6.82 -6.40 -6.08
CA GLY A 346 7.27 -7.55 -5.30
C GLY A 346 6.80 -8.91 -5.78
N TYR A 347 5.95 -9.00 -6.80
CA TYR A 347 5.56 -10.24 -7.47
C TYR A 347 6.38 -10.47 -8.74
N GLU A 348 6.46 -11.71 -9.18
CA GLU A 348 6.88 -12.07 -10.54
C GLU A 348 5.64 -12.31 -11.40
N ILE A 349 5.59 -11.67 -12.57
CA ILE A 349 4.55 -11.81 -13.59
C ILE A 349 5.08 -12.72 -14.68
N THR A 350 4.33 -13.73 -15.06
CA THR A 350 4.64 -14.64 -16.15
C THR A 350 3.38 -15.01 -16.92
N LYS A 351 3.57 -15.64 -18.06
CA LYS A 351 2.47 -16.12 -18.92
C LYS A 351 2.44 -17.65 -18.91
N SER A 352 1.27 -18.23 -18.73
CA SER A 352 1.09 -19.67 -18.89
C SER A 352 1.28 -20.08 -20.34
N GLN A 353 2.11 -21.12 -20.56
CA GLN A 353 2.39 -21.72 -21.85
C GLN A 353 1.98 -23.21 -21.89
N GLU A 354 0.83 -23.52 -21.32
CA GLU A 354 0.35 -24.88 -21.17
C GLU A 354 -0.71 -25.18 -22.24
N ASN A 355 -0.37 -26.04 -23.17
CA ASN A 355 -1.23 -26.40 -24.30
C ASN A 355 -2.09 -27.64 -24.05
N THR A 356 -1.71 -28.51 -23.09
CA THR A 356 -2.38 -29.80 -22.84
C THR A 356 -3.54 -29.67 -21.88
N LYS A 357 -3.51 -28.68 -20.97
CA LYS A 357 -4.53 -28.51 -19.95
C LYS A 357 -5.85 -27.98 -20.53
N GLN A 358 -6.88 -28.81 -20.44
CA GLN A 358 -8.24 -28.45 -20.81
C GLN A 358 -9.05 -28.06 -19.57
N VAL A 359 -9.96 -27.12 -19.76
CA VAL A 359 -10.91 -26.66 -18.75
C VAL A 359 -12.30 -26.82 -19.34
N VAL A 360 -13.23 -27.32 -18.53
CA VAL A 360 -14.65 -27.39 -18.90
C VAL A 360 -15.28 -26.03 -18.62
N ASP A 361 -15.97 -25.46 -19.62
CA ASP A 361 -16.71 -24.22 -19.44
C ASP A 361 -18.08 -24.46 -18.78
N SER A 362 -18.81 -23.39 -18.48
CA SER A 362 -20.13 -23.46 -17.84
C SER A 362 -21.19 -24.23 -18.63
N ILE A 363 -20.90 -24.53 -19.91
CA ILE A 363 -21.80 -25.24 -20.84
C ILE A 363 -21.27 -26.67 -21.08
N GLY A 364 -20.31 -27.17 -20.27
CA GLY A 364 -19.76 -28.54 -20.37
C GLY A 364 -18.73 -28.73 -21.49
N ARG A 365 -18.35 -27.68 -22.27
CA ARG A 365 -17.39 -27.82 -23.38
C ARG A 365 -15.96 -27.78 -22.92
N LYS A 366 -15.17 -28.78 -23.30
CA LYS A 366 -13.71 -28.80 -23.04
C LYS A 366 -13.00 -27.81 -23.95
N LYS A 367 -12.25 -26.89 -23.38
CA LYS A 367 -11.42 -25.91 -24.12
C LYS A 367 -10.12 -25.64 -23.43
N ARG A 368 -9.11 -25.26 -24.21
CA ARG A 368 -7.82 -24.76 -23.69
C ARG A 368 -8.00 -23.29 -23.30
N SER A 369 -8.08 -23.02 -22.01
CA SER A 369 -8.28 -21.65 -21.51
C SER A 369 -7.10 -21.13 -20.69
N VAL A 370 -6.11 -21.99 -20.41
CA VAL A 370 -4.99 -21.66 -19.52
C VAL A 370 -3.87 -20.92 -20.26
N ASN A 371 -3.63 -21.30 -21.55
CA ASN A 371 -2.57 -20.69 -22.33
C ASN A 371 -2.77 -19.19 -22.54
N GLY A 372 -1.72 -18.42 -22.37
CA GLY A 372 -1.72 -16.96 -22.48
C GLY A 372 -2.29 -16.23 -21.26
N THR A 373 -2.72 -16.94 -20.21
CA THR A 373 -3.16 -16.30 -18.96
C THR A 373 -1.98 -15.77 -18.16
N ILE A 374 -2.12 -14.57 -17.62
CA ILE A 374 -1.12 -13.99 -16.73
C ILE A 374 -1.15 -14.69 -15.37
N GLN A 375 0.01 -15.11 -14.91
CA GLN A 375 0.22 -15.70 -13.60
C GLN A 375 1.05 -14.75 -12.74
N LEU A 376 0.60 -14.55 -11.50
CA LEU A 376 1.37 -13.89 -10.46
C LEU A 376 2.04 -14.97 -9.62
N VAL A 377 3.33 -14.83 -9.38
CA VAL A 377 4.15 -15.84 -8.71
C VAL A 377 4.94 -15.21 -7.57
N VAL A 378 5.14 -15.95 -6.49
CA VAL A 378 5.99 -15.51 -5.37
C VAL A 378 7.46 -15.64 -5.78
N PRO A 379 8.27 -14.56 -5.75
CA PRO A 379 9.68 -14.65 -6.08
C PRO A 379 10.43 -15.58 -5.11
N GLY A 380 11.21 -16.50 -5.66
CA GLY A 380 11.92 -17.50 -4.85
C GLY A 380 13.00 -16.90 -3.93
N ASP A 381 13.63 -15.80 -4.36
CA ASP A 381 14.60 -15.06 -3.57
C ASP A 381 13.96 -14.45 -2.31
N VAL A 382 12.72 -13.96 -2.39
CA VAL A 382 11.99 -13.41 -1.24
C VAL A 382 11.79 -14.47 -0.17
N ILE A 383 11.37 -15.68 -0.54
CA ILE A 383 11.19 -16.76 0.43
C ILE A 383 12.52 -17.12 1.08
N ARG A 384 13.60 -17.24 0.29
CA ARG A 384 14.94 -17.50 0.83
C ARG A 384 15.41 -16.42 1.80
N GLU A 385 15.26 -15.15 1.43
CA GLU A 385 15.62 -14.01 2.29
C GLU A 385 14.80 -13.99 3.59
N LYS A 386 13.50 -14.20 3.50
CA LYS A 386 12.62 -14.23 4.68
C LYS A 386 12.89 -15.42 5.60
N LEU A 387 13.43 -16.52 5.07
CA LEU A 387 13.81 -17.70 5.85
C LEU A 387 15.17 -17.56 6.55
N LYS A 388 16.07 -16.69 6.11
CA LYS A 388 17.42 -16.54 6.70
C LYS A 388 17.45 -16.48 8.25
N PRO A 389 16.58 -15.69 8.93
CA PRO A 389 16.59 -15.62 10.39
C PRO A 389 16.18 -16.92 11.10
N PHE A 390 15.50 -17.81 10.40
CA PHE A 390 14.87 -19.01 10.95
C PHE A 390 15.61 -20.31 10.62
N ILE A 391 16.68 -20.22 9.83
CA ILE A 391 17.44 -21.39 9.33
C ILE A 391 18.93 -21.22 9.63
N LYS A 392 19.57 -22.31 10.05
CA LYS A 392 21.04 -22.43 10.15
C LYS A 392 21.44 -23.78 9.58
N LYS A 393 22.39 -23.79 8.63
CA LYS A 393 22.86 -25.02 7.93
C LYS A 393 21.68 -25.85 7.36
N GLY A 394 20.72 -25.19 6.68
CA GLY A 394 19.56 -25.84 6.05
C GLY A 394 18.49 -26.38 7.00
N LYS A 395 18.65 -26.26 8.31
CA LYS A 395 17.71 -26.77 9.32
C LYS A 395 17.05 -25.61 10.10
N PRO A 396 15.78 -25.77 10.56
CA PRO A 396 15.14 -24.77 11.43
C PRO A 396 16.01 -24.44 12.63
N TYR A 397 16.14 -23.16 12.95
CA TYR A 397 16.99 -22.68 14.05
C TYR A 397 16.24 -21.65 14.91
N GLN A 398 16.58 -21.62 16.20
CA GLN A 398 15.97 -20.68 17.17
C GLN A 398 16.35 -19.22 16.88
N VAL A 399 15.46 -18.29 17.16
CA VAL A 399 15.73 -16.85 17.10
C VAL A 399 16.16 -16.35 18.49
N GLY A 400 17.46 -16.12 18.69
CA GLY A 400 18.04 -15.74 19.97
C GLY A 400 17.41 -14.49 20.59
N ALA A 401 17.14 -13.47 19.79
CA ALA A 401 16.52 -12.21 20.24
C ALA A 401 15.11 -12.38 20.86
N ARG A 402 14.45 -13.52 20.65
CA ARG A 402 13.08 -13.79 21.14
C ARG A 402 13.04 -14.70 22.37
N VAL A 403 14.14 -15.34 22.75
CA VAL A 403 14.18 -16.34 23.82
C VAL A 403 13.70 -15.77 25.15
N ASN A 404 13.99 -14.51 25.44
CA ASN A 404 13.59 -13.85 26.69
C ASN A 404 12.14 -13.32 26.70
N LEU A 405 11.43 -13.35 25.56
CA LEU A 405 10.03 -12.90 25.49
C LEU A 405 9.09 -13.91 26.13
N PRO A 406 7.93 -13.50 26.68
CA PRO A 406 6.85 -14.40 27.05
C PRO A 406 6.43 -15.30 25.87
N VAL A 407 6.03 -16.56 26.14
CA VAL A 407 5.65 -17.51 25.08
C VAL A 407 4.54 -16.97 24.19
N ILE A 408 3.56 -16.26 24.77
CA ILE A 408 2.48 -15.63 24.03
C ILE A 408 3.00 -14.55 23.04
N GLU A 409 4.01 -13.77 23.45
CA GLU A 409 4.62 -12.75 22.58
C GLU A 409 5.44 -13.43 21.46
N ILE A 410 6.13 -14.54 21.74
CA ILE A 410 6.83 -15.33 20.72
C ILE A 410 5.83 -15.79 19.66
N ILE A 411 4.77 -16.50 20.04
CA ILE A 411 3.75 -17.01 19.12
C ILE A 411 3.11 -15.84 18.32
N SER A 412 2.80 -14.73 18.99
CA SER A 412 2.20 -13.55 18.35
C SER A 412 3.09 -12.95 17.27
N GLN A 413 4.41 -12.82 17.51
CA GLN A 413 5.35 -12.29 16.52
C GLN A 413 5.47 -13.22 15.31
N TYR A 414 5.61 -14.53 15.55
CA TYR A 414 5.63 -15.51 14.46
C TYR A 414 4.33 -15.50 13.66
N ASN A 415 3.17 -15.39 14.30
CA ASN A 415 1.88 -15.28 13.63
C ASN A 415 1.77 -14.02 12.76
N ALA A 416 2.26 -12.88 13.25
CA ALA A 416 2.25 -11.63 12.49
C ALA A 416 3.12 -11.72 11.23
N GLU A 417 4.28 -12.39 11.31
CA GLU A 417 5.20 -12.55 10.18
C GLU A 417 4.63 -13.42 9.06
N ILE A 418 4.13 -14.61 9.40
CA ILE A 418 3.56 -15.51 8.38
C ILE A 418 2.26 -14.96 7.81
N ARG A 419 1.41 -14.35 8.64
CA ARG A 419 0.16 -13.71 8.17
C ARG A 419 0.45 -12.56 7.24
N GLY A 420 1.43 -11.70 7.59
CA GLY A 420 1.85 -10.60 6.73
C GLY A 420 2.40 -11.09 5.39
N LEU A 421 3.21 -12.14 5.39
CA LEU A 421 3.75 -12.74 4.17
C LEU A 421 2.65 -13.34 3.30
N TYR A 422 1.73 -14.12 3.89
CA TYR A 422 0.60 -14.69 3.16
C TYR A 422 -0.34 -13.60 2.62
N ASN A 423 -0.74 -12.64 3.44
CA ASN A 423 -1.63 -11.56 3.01
C ASN A 423 -1.05 -10.78 1.84
N TYR A 424 0.27 -10.52 1.86
CA TYR A 424 0.92 -9.84 0.74
C TYR A 424 0.91 -10.68 -0.54
N TYR A 425 1.16 -11.99 -0.48
CA TYR A 425 1.28 -12.87 -1.64
C TYR A 425 0.02 -13.70 -1.96
N CYS A 426 -1.12 -13.40 -1.34
CA CYS A 426 -2.35 -14.20 -1.47
C CYS A 426 -2.90 -14.31 -2.90
N LEU A 427 -2.56 -13.40 -3.81
CA LEU A 427 -2.95 -13.44 -5.23
C LEU A 427 -2.07 -14.36 -6.08
N ALA A 428 -0.91 -14.79 -5.57
CA ALA A 428 0.03 -15.61 -6.34
C ALA A 428 -0.51 -17.02 -6.58
N THR A 429 -0.23 -17.54 -7.76
CA THR A 429 -0.70 -18.87 -8.17
C THR A 429 -0.05 -19.98 -7.35
N ASP A 430 1.22 -19.78 -6.94
CA ASP A 430 2.04 -20.72 -6.16
C ASP A 430 2.11 -20.38 -4.67
N VAL A 431 1.22 -19.50 -4.17
CA VAL A 431 1.23 -19.03 -2.76
C VAL A 431 1.17 -20.19 -1.78
N SER A 432 0.29 -21.17 -2.03
CA SER A 432 0.15 -22.33 -1.14
C SER A 432 1.46 -23.09 -0.99
N THR A 433 2.11 -23.46 -2.09
CA THR A 433 3.37 -24.22 -2.08
C THR A 433 4.51 -23.42 -1.45
N LYS A 434 4.68 -22.17 -1.86
CA LYS A 434 5.78 -21.29 -1.39
C LYS A 434 5.65 -20.95 0.09
N ILE A 435 4.45 -20.58 0.53
CA ILE A 435 4.23 -20.23 1.94
C ILE A 435 4.19 -21.46 2.84
N SER A 436 3.75 -22.63 2.37
CA SER A 436 3.85 -23.88 3.14
C SER A 436 5.30 -24.26 3.44
N THR A 437 6.20 -24.08 2.46
CA THR A 437 7.65 -24.27 2.69
C THR A 437 8.17 -23.30 3.75
N PHE A 438 7.80 -22.02 3.65
CA PHE A 438 8.14 -21.02 4.68
C PHE A 438 7.57 -21.41 6.04
N GLN A 439 6.28 -21.79 6.10
CA GLN A 439 5.56 -22.18 7.32
C GLN A 439 6.25 -23.32 8.05
N TYR A 440 6.74 -24.33 7.35
CA TYR A 440 7.45 -25.46 7.95
C TYR A 440 8.69 -25.00 8.74
N TYR A 441 9.61 -24.31 8.10
CA TYR A 441 10.83 -23.85 8.76
C TYR A 441 10.56 -22.84 9.87
N HIS A 442 9.61 -21.95 9.65
CA HIS A 442 9.20 -20.91 10.57
C HIS A 442 8.54 -21.48 11.83
N TYR A 443 7.67 -22.48 11.69
CA TYR A 443 7.02 -23.18 12.80
C TYR A 443 8.03 -23.90 13.69
N PHE A 444 8.92 -24.69 13.09
CA PHE A 444 9.94 -25.40 13.85
C PHE A 444 10.99 -24.47 14.46
N SER A 445 11.28 -23.34 13.85
CA SER A 445 12.09 -22.28 14.45
C SER A 445 11.42 -21.70 15.70
N MET A 446 10.11 -21.46 15.68
CA MET A 446 9.34 -21.02 16.83
C MET A 446 9.44 -22.04 17.97
N ILE A 447 9.18 -23.32 17.69
CA ILE A 447 9.25 -24.37 18.71
C ILE A 447 10.64 -24.45 19.33
N LYS A 448 11.70 -24.40 18.52
CA LYS A 448 13.09 -24.38 19.01
C LYS A 448 13.41 -23.12 19.84
N THR A 449 12.81 -21.98 19.52
CA THR A 449 12.94 -20.75 20.30
C THR A 449 12.29 -20.91 21.68
N ILE A 450 11.10 -21.51 21.74
CA ILE A 450 10.42 -21.82 23.00
C ILE A 450 11.19 -22.90 23.78
N ALA A 451 11.68 -23.95 23.11
CA ALA A 451 12.47 -25.01 23.74
C ALA A 451 13.74 -24.46 24.42
N ARG A 452 14.44 -23.53 23.74
CA ARG A 452 15.61 -22.86 24.34
C ARG A 452 15.22 -21.98 25.53
N LYS A 453 14.09 -21.26 25.45
CA LYS A 453 13.57 -20.48 26.59
C LYS A 453 13.29 -21.35 27.81
N GLU A 454 12.63 -22.47 27.59
CA GLU A 454 12.22 -23.42 28.65
C GLU A 454 13.35 -24.39 29.06
N LYS A 455 14.56 -24.24 28.48
CA LYS A 455 15.69 -25.20 28.67
C LYS A 455 15.23 -26.65 28.48
N SER A 456 14.45 -26.92 27.41
CA SER A 456 13.72 -28.17 27.19
C SER A 456 13.89 -28.64 25.72
N SER A 457 13.33 -29.80 25.38
CA SER A 457 13.35 -30.36 24.05
C SER A 457 12.10 -29.96 23.23
N VAL A 458 12.21 -30.02 21.89
CA VAL A 458 11.08 -29.80 20.97
C VAL A 458 9.89 -30.69 21.31
N LYS A 459 10.14 -31.98 21.66
CA LYS A 459 9.08 -32.95 22.03
C LYS A 459 8.32 -32.49 23.28
N LYS A 460 9.04 -32.07 24.32
CA LYS A 460 8.42 -31.55 25.56
C LYS A 460 7.64 -30.25 25.33
N VAL A 461 8.12 -29.35 24.47
CA VAL A 461 7.38 -28.12 24.09
C VAL A 461 6.07 -28.48 23.40
N ILE A 462 6.08 -29.42 22.46
CA ILE A 462 4.86 -29.87 21.77
C ILE A 462 3.88 -30.54 22.76
N GLN A 463 4.38 -31.29 23.74
CA GLN A 463 3.55 -31.86 24.79
C GLN A 463 2.90 -30.78 25.66
N LYS A 464 3.70 -29.81 26.14
CA LYS A 464 3.25 -28.75 27.06
C LYS A 464 2.33 -27.73 26.42
N TYR A 465 2.62 -27.30 25.20
CA TYR A 465 1.93 -26.22 24.50
C TYR A 465 1.10 -26.67 23.29
N GLY A 466 1.03 -27.96 23.02
CA GLY A 466 0.24 -28.50 21.92
C GLY A 466 -1.26 -28.43 22.20
N ILE A 467 -1.99 -27.84 21.27
CA ILE A 467 -3.44 -27.70 21.30
C ILE A 467 -3.99 -28.40 20.07
N ASP A 468 -4.98 -29.27 20.27
CA ASP A 468 -5.64 -29.97 19.18
C ASP A 468 -6.66 -29.04 18.54
N VAL A 469 -6.51 -28.81 17.24
CA VAL A 469 -7.38 -27.95 16.42
C VAL A 469 -7.94 -28.73 15.25
N PRO A 470 -9.16 -28.43 14.78
CA PRO A 470 -9.73 -29.11 13.60
C PRO A 470 -8.85 -28.92 12.37
N ARG A 471 -8.72 -29.97 11.56
CA ARG A 471 -8.08 -29.85 10.23
C ARG A 471 -9.00 -29.11 9.26
N LYS A 472 -8.46 -28.16 8.51
CA LYS A 472 -9.25 -27.33 7.59
C LYS A 472 -9.70 -28.03 6.31
N ASN A 473 -9.05 -29.11 5.94
CA ASN A 473 -9.29 -29.80 4.66
C ASN A 473 -9.86 -31.20 4.83
N GLY A 474 -10.44 -31.54 5.99
CA GLY A 474 -10.97 -32.86 6.18
C GLY A 474 -11.42 -33.19 7.60
N THR A 475 -11.73 -34.42 7.84
CA THR A 475 -12.09 -34.99 9.15
C THR A 475 -10.84 -35.14 10.03
N GLY A 476 -10.99 -34.88 11.33
CA GLY A 476 -9.94 -35.06 12.34
C GLY A 476 -9.30 -33.79 12.86
N THR A 477 -8.42 -33.97 13.83
CA THR A 477 -7.68 -32.92 14.50
C THR A 477 -6.18 -32.92 14.14
N MET A 478 -5.52 -31.82 14.37
CA MET A 478 -4.06 -31.70 14.31
C MET A 478 -3.54 -30.96 15.52
N ARG A 479 -2.38 -31.35 16.02
CA ARG A 479 -1.76 -30.73 17.18
C ARG A 479 -0.86 -29.58 16.78
N ILE A 480 -1.16 -28.37 17.27
CA ILE A 480 -0.41 -27.14 16.97
C ILE A 480 0.01 -26.49 18.29
N VAL A 481 1.24 -25.96 18.33
CA VAL A 481 1.72 -25.21 19.50
C VAL A 481 0.95 -23.91 19.65
N GLY A 482 0.41 -23.70 20.85
CA GLY A 482 -0.38 -22.53 21.21
C GLY A 482 -0.35 -22.28 22.72
N ILE A 483 -1.11 -21.30 23.18
CA ILE A 483 -1.26 -20.93 24.57
C ILE A 483 -2.70 -20.54 24.88
N ARG A 484 -3.22 -20.99 26.01
CA ARG A 484 -4.48 -20.52 26.58
C ARG A 484 -4.19 -19.40 27.55
N TYR A 485 -4.97 -18.34 27.53
CA TYR A 485 -4.79 -17.18 28.42
C TYR A 485 -6.14 -16.52 28.72
N ASN A 486 -6.27 -15.97 29.92
CA ASN A 486 -7.49 -15.32 30.34
C ASN A 486 -7.52 -13.85 29.91
N THR A 487 -8.66 -13.40 29.44
CA THR A 487 -8.95 -11.99 29.15
C THR A 487 -10.16 -11.54 29.95
N LYS A 488 -10.44 -10.23 29.97
CA LYS A 488 -11.64 -9.68 30.60
C LYS A 488 -12.96 -10.24 30.00
N GLU A 489 -12.88 -10.73 28.77
CA GLU A 489 -14.01 -11.31 28.01
C GLU A 489 -14.05 -12.84 28.13
N GLY A 490 -13.20 -13.44 28.98
CA GLY A 490 -13.09 -14.89 29.18
C GLY A 490 -11.78 -15.50 28.64
N PRO A 491 -11.66 -16.84 28.68
CA PRO A 491 -10.48 -17.56 28.22
C PRO A 491 -10.36 -17.49 26.70
N LYS A 492 -9.18 -17.16 26.22
CA LYS A 492 -8.83 -17.15 24.78
C LYS A 492 -7.67 -18.10 24.49
N THR A 493 -7.66 -18.63 23.30
CA THR A 493 -6.60 -19.51 22.81
C THR A 493 -5.89 -18.85 21.65
N MET A 494 -4.57 -18.82 21.70
CA MET A 494 -3.71 -18.39 20.59
C MET A 494 -2.85 -19.57 20.16
N THR A 495 -3.08 -20.07 18.95
CA THR A 495 -2.21 -21.06 18.30
C THR A 495 -1.27 -20.40 17.32
N TYR A 496 -0.20 -21.10 16.91
CA TYR A 496 0.52 -20.73 15.71
C TYR A 496 -0.43 -20.71 14.50
N PHE A 497 -0.09 -19.88 13.52
CA PHE A 497 -0.88 -19.64 12.31
C PHE A 497 -1.37 -20.95 11.67
N ASN A 498 -2.67 -21.10 11.60
CA ASN A 498 -3.36 -22.25 11.02
C ASN A 498 -4.42 -21.82 9.98
N ASP A 499 -4.30 -20.63 9.40
CA ASP A 499 -5.23 -20.15 8.38
C ASP A 499 -4.92 -20.80 7.03
N SER A 500 -5.96 -20.92 6.16
CA SER A 500 -5.79 -21.49 4.83
C SER A 500 -4.79 -20.68 4.01
N LEU A 501 -3.85 -21.36 3.35
CA LEU A 501 -2.90 -20.77 2.42
C LEU A 501 -3.39 -20.80 0.96
N LYS A 502 -4.67 -21.00 0.73
CA LYS A 502 -5.25 -21.02 -0.62
C LYS A 502 -5.13 -19.65 -1.28
N LYS A 503 -4.91 -19.66 -2.58
CA LYS A 503 -4.90 -18.45 -3.40
C LYS A 503 -6.25 -17.73 -3.32
N VAL A 504 -6.21 -16.43 -3.19
CA VAL A 504 -7.39 -15.55 -3.26
C VAL A 504 -7.65 -15.17 -4.71
N SER A 505 -8.89 -15.26 -5.16
CA SER A 505 -9.27 -14.98 -6.55
C SER A 505 -9.31 -13.48 -6.84
N ARG A 506 -9.79 -12.68 -5.90
CA ARG A 506 -9.89 -11.22 -5.97
C ARG A 506 -9.26 -10.61 -4.71
N PRO A 507 -8.72 -9.39 -4.78
CA PRO A 507 -8.28 -8.68 -3.58
C PRO A 507 -9.46 -8.61 -2.59
N ALA A 508 -9.20 -8.83 -1.31
CA ALA A 508 -10.18 -8.45 -0.30
C ALA A 508 -10.44 -6.95 -0.43
N GLY A 509 -11.71 -6.53 -0.48
CA GLY A 509 -12.13 -5.17 -0.82
C GLY A 509 -11.63 -4.06 0.11
N GLU A 510 -10.84 -4.37 1.13
CA GLU A 510 -10.41 -3.45 2.18
C GLU A 510 -8.94 -3.62 2.60
N ILE A 511 -8.02 -3.85 1.67
CA ILE A 511 -6.67 -3.37 1.92
C ILE A 511 -6.62 -1.95 1.34
N SER A 512 -7.42 -1.07 1.89
CA SER A 512 -7.23 0.33 1.62
C SER A 512 -6.03 0.77 2.46
N ASP A 513 -5.03 1.32 1.80
CA ASP A 513 -4.20 2.36 2.38
C ASP A 513 -5.18 3.52 2.65
N GLN A 514 -5.96 3.42 3.73
CA GLN A 514 -7.05 4.36 4.06
C GLN A 514 -6.45 5.71 4.38
N PHE A 515 -6.16 6.47 3.35
CA PHE A 515 -5.84 7.88 3.47
C PHE A 515 -7.10 8.76 3.58
N GLY A 516 -8.30 8.25 3.44
CA GLY A 516 -9.48 9.07 3.19
C GLY A 516 -10.70 8.88 4.07
N GLN A 517 -10.70 8.10 5.15
CA GLN A 517 -11.86 8.13 6.05
C GLN A 517 -11.87 9.42 6.87
N VAL A 518 -12.78 10.33 6.52
CA VAL A 518 -13.23 11.39 7.41
C VAL A 518 -13.90 10.73 8.61
N LEU A 519 -13.10 10.49 9.65
CA LEU A 519 -13.62 9.99 10.91
C LEU A 519 -14.51 11.09 11.51
N LYS A 520 -15.82 10.86 11.55
CA LYS A 520 -16.77 11.69 12.30
C LYS A 520 -16.20 11.94 13.70
N GLY A 521 -15.76 13.17 13.97
CA GLY A 521 -15.23 13.72 15.20
C GLY A 521 -14.63 12.71 16.18
N GLY A 522 -13.31 12.48 16.10
CA GLY A 522 -12.63 11.52 16.96
C GLY A 522 -12.85 11.84 18.46
N GLN A 523 -12.81 10.82 19.32
CA GLN A 523 -12.96 10.97 20.78
C GLN A 523 -12.05 12.07 21.36
N LEU A 524 -10.86 12.28 20.81
CA LEU A 524 -9.95 13.33 21.23
C LEU A 524 -10.56 14.73 21.05
N MET A 525 -11.24 14.97 19.93
CA MET A 525 -11.88 16.26 19.67
C MET A 525 -13.07 16.51 20.59
N LYS A 526 -13.87 15.46 20.87
CA LYS A 526 -14.95 15.58 21.86
C LYS A 526 -14.41 15.95 23.23
N ARG A 527 -13.29 15.35 23.64
CA ARG A 527 -12.63 15.63 24.93
C ARG A 527 -12.00 17.03 24.97
N LEU A 528 -11.36 17.46 23.87
CA LEU A 528 -10.83 18.82 23.75
C LEU A 528 -11.94 19.88 23.74
N ASN A 529 -13.15 19.51 23.30
CA ASN A 529 -14.33 20.38 23.29
C ASN A 529 -15.14 20.31 24.57
N SER A 530 -14.84 19.42 25.51
CA SER A 530 -15.53 19.33 26.79
C SER A 530 -15.16 20.46 27.76
N ASP A 531 -14.11 21.23 27.43
CA ASP A 531 -13.55 22.32 28.21
C ASP A 531 -13.20 21.95 29.68
N VAL A 532 -12.96 20.64 29.94
CA VAL A 532 -12.62 20.07 31.25
C VAL A 532 -11.25 19.39 31.21
N CYS A 533 -10.37 19.71 32.16
CA CYS A 533 -9.11 19.02 32.34
C CYS A 533 -9.33 17.59 32.85
N GLU A 534 -8.83 16.59 32.12
CA GLU A 534 -9.02 15.17 32.51
C GLU A 534 -8.23 14.74 33.75
N LEU A 535 -7.35 15.58 34.30
CA LEU A 535 -6.55 15.25 35.48
C LEU A 535 -7.00 15.97 36.74
N CYS A 536 -7.18 17.28 36.70
CA CYS A 536 -7.62 18.08 37.86
C CYS A 536 -9.10 18.44 37.84
N GLY A 537 -9.82 18.21 36.72
CA GLY A 537 -11.25 18.57 36.61
C GLY A 537 -11.52 20.06 36.39
N ALA A 538 -10.48 20.91 36.26
CA ALA A 538 -10.69 22.35 36.02
C ALA A 538 -11.47 22.58 34.71
N GLU A 539 -12.49 23.46 34.79
CA GLU A 539 -13.34 23.84 33.67
C GLU A 539 -12.95 25.21 33.11
N HIS A 540 -13.38 25.51 31.88
CA HIS A 540 -13.20 26.79 31.20
C HIS A 540 -11.74 27.27 31.12
N CYS A 541 -10.78 26.32 31.07
CA CYS A 541 -9.34 26.58 30.96
C CYS A 541 -8.80 26.26 29.56
N ALA A 542 -7.64 26.83 29.25
CA ALA A 542 -6.93 26.51 28.02
C ALA A 542 -6.43 25.06 28.08
N LEU A 543 -7.00 24.20 27.23
CA LEU A 543 -6.71 22.79 27.19
C LEU A 543 -5.63 22.46 26.14
N GLU A 544 -4.72 21.58 26.53
CA GLU A 544 -3.63 21.06 25.70
C GLU A 544 -3.68 19.54 25.64
N ILE A 545 -3.15 18.99 24.57
CA ILE A 545 -3.06 17.54 24.39
C ILE A 545 -1.74 17.04 24.97
N HIS A 546 -1.78 16.21 26.00
CA HIS A 546 -0.63 15.42 26.42
C HIS A 546 -0.60 14.09 25.66
N HIS A 547 0.54 13.74 25.04
CA HIS A 547 0.69 12.51 24.26
C HIS A 547 1.94 11.73 24.64
N VAL A 548 1.82 10.44 24.84
CA VAL A 548 2.95 9.55 25.11
C VAL A 548 3.27 8.65 23.91
N ARG A 549 4.56 8.53 23.60
CA ARG A 549 5.03 7.70 22.46
C ARG A 549 4.70 6.23 22.65
N LYS A 550 4.95 5.68 23.85
CA LYS A 550 4.68 4.27 24.19
C LYS A 550 4.27 4.14 25.65
N LEU A 551 2.98 4.00 25.89
CA LEU A 551 2.43 3.83 27.22
C LEU A 551 3.01 2.61 27.96
N LYS A 552 3.23 1.49 27.25
CA LYS A 552 3.83 0.27 27.79
C LYS A 552 5.23 0.51 28.40
N ASP A 553 6.03 1.36 27.78
CA ASP A 553 7.40 1.65 28.25
C ASP A 553 7.36 2.50 29.53
N ILE A 554 6.41 3.43 29.65
CA ILE A 554 6.20 4.24 30.84
C ILE A 554 5.70 3.39 32.00
N VAL A 555 4.67 2.58 31.80
CA VAL A 555 4.15 1.64 32.81
C VAL A 555 5.26 0.69 33.28
N LYS A 556 6.10 0.18 32.36
CA LYS A 556 7.22 -0.70 32.70
C LYS A 556 8.28 0.01 33.55
N LYS A 557 8.54 1.31 33.27
CA LYS A 557 9.51 2.13 34.06
C LYS A 557 9.11 2.20 35.51
N TYR A 558 7.85 2.51 35.81
CA TYR A 558 7.36 2.59 37.21
C TYR A 558 7.30 1.22 37.88
N ARG A 559 6.78 0.19 37.20
CA ARG A 559 6.79 -1.19 37.74
C ARG A 559 8.17 -1.71 38.04
N LYS A 560 9.19 -1.37 37.24
CA LYS A 560 10.58 -1.84 37.44
C LYS A 560 11.27 -1.13 38.58
N ARG A 561 10.87 0.10 38.91
CA ARG A 561 11.46 0.91 40.00
C ARG A 561 10.80 0.68 41.35
N GLY A 562 9.69 -0.06 41.41
CA GLY A 562 8.91 -0.23 42.63
C GLY A 562 8.26 1.07 43.15
N THR A 563 8.33 2.14 42.36
CA THR A 563 7.73 3.44 42.73
C THR A 563 6.22 3.45 42.40
N PRO A 564 5.40 4.13 43.22
CA PRO A 564 3.99 4.29 42.93
C PRO A 564 3.79 4.88 41.53
N MET A 565 2.82 4.35 40.81
CA MET A 565 2.51 4.83 39.47
C MET A 565 1.75 6.16 39.58
N PRO A 566 2.22 7.27 38.97
CA PRO A 566 1.53 8.53 38.99
C PRO A 566 0.09 8.41 38.45
N ASN A 567 -0.81 9.22 38.97
CA ASN A 567 -2.25 9.17 38.63
C ASN A 567 -2.50 9.29 37.13
N TRP A 568 -1.77 10.16 36.42
CA TRP A 568 -1.89 10.32 34.99
C TRP A 568 -1.49 9.06 34.20
N VAL A 569 -0.44 8.32 34.63
CA VAL A 569 -0.02 7.07 34.01
C VAL A 569 -1.07 5.99 34.25
N TRP A 570 -1.61 5.94 35.46
CA TRP A 570 -2.70 5.05 35.82
C TRP A 570 -3.94 5.33 34.94
N LEU A 571 -4.35 6.58 34.84
CA LEU A 571 -5.51 7.03 34.04
C LEU A 571 -5.34 6.66 32.57
N MET A 572 -4.19 6.95 31.96
CA MET A 572 -3.88 6.58 30.56
C MET A 572 -3.90 5.05 30.36
N SER A 573 -3.40 4.30 31.33
CA SER A 573 -3.36 2.83 31.26
C SER A 573 -4.74 2.23 31.44
N TYR A 574 -5.54 2.74 32.37
CA TYR A 574 -6.92 2.32 32.61
C TYR A 574 -7.81 2.58 31.40
N MET A 575 -7.72 3.78 30.87
CA MET A 575 -8.45 4.19 29.65
C MET A 575 -7.88 3.59 28.37
N LYS A 576 -6.72 2.90 28.43
CA LYS A 576 -5.97 2.38 27.26
C LYS A 576 -5.71 3.46 26.19
N ARG A 577 -5.45 4.69 26.61
CA ARG A 577 -5.23 5.84 25.73
C ARG A 577 -3.79 6.33 25.83
N LYS A 578 -3.26 6.82 24.71
CA LYS A 578 -1.94 7.48 24.65
C LYS A 578 -2.04 9.00 24.77
N THR A 579 -3.24 9.56 24.98
CA THR A 579 -3.50 10.99 25.06
C THR A 579 -4.33 11.31 26.28
N LEU A 580 -4.01 12.42 26.95
CA LEU A 580 -4.87 13.14 27.90
C LEU A 580 -5.12 14.54 27.39
N VAL A 581 -6.22 15.15 27.80
CA VAL A 581 -6.54 16.56 27.57
C VAL A 581 -6.42 17.24 28.91
N LEU A 582 -5.45 18.16 29.05
CA LEU A 582 -5.02 18.74 30.31
C LEU A 582 -5.06 20.27 30.24
N CYS A 583 -5.27 20.96 31.35
CA CYS A 583 -4.96 22.36 31.45
C CYS A 583 -3.42 22.58 31.35
N HIS A 584 -3.01 23.80 31.06
CA HIS A 584 -1.60 24.14 30.90
C HIS A 584 -0.76 23.73 32.13
N ASP A 585 -1.24 24.06 33.34
CA ASP A 585 -0.51 23.78 34.57
C ASP A 585 -0.32 22.27 34.82
N CYS A 586 -1.37 21.46 34.64
CA CYS A 586 -1.26 20.01 34.73
C CYS A 586 -0.31 19.44 33.67
N HIS A 587 -0.29 20.02 32.46
CA HIS A 587 0.60 19.58 31.39
C HIS A 587 2.07 19.88 31.71
N VAL A 588 2.37 21.10 32.19
CA VAL A 588 3.71 21.52 32.60
C VAL A 588 4.18 20.69 33.80
N ASN A 589 3.36 20.57 34.85
CA ASN A 589 3.69 19.79 36.05
C ASN A 589 3.97 18.31 35.74
N LEU A 590 3.24 17.75 34.78
CA LEU A 590 3.46 16.38 34.31
C LEU A 590 4.83 16.23 33.62
N HIS A 591 5.24 17.18 32.81
CA HIS A 591 6.57 17.18 32.18
C HIS A 591 7.71 17.41 33.18
N ASN A 592 7.49 18.24 34.18
CA ASN A 592 8.44 18.48 35.26
C ASN A 592 8.53 17.32 36.27
N GLY A 593 7.61 16.36 36.20
CA GLY A 593 7.60 15.20 37.10
C GLY A 593 7.09 15.50 38.50
N THR A 594 6.33 16.57 38.67
CA THR A 594 5.73 17.03 39.94
C THR A 594 4.32 16.46 40.19
N LEU A 595 3.79 15.67 39.24
CA LEU A 595 2.50 14.96 39.30
C LEU A 595 2.67 13.46 39.38
#